data_f3946fc7de58a24956c13a7cdbe53c8a
#
_entry.id   f3946fc7de58a24956c13a7cdbe53c8a
#
_cell.length_a   1.000
_cell.length_b   1.000
_cell.length_c   1.000
_cell.angle_alpha   90.00
_cell.angle_beta   90.00
_cell.angle_gamma   90.00
#
_symmetry.space_group_name_H-M   'P 1'
#
loop_
_entity.id
_entity.type
_entity.pdbx_description
1 polymer ?
#
loop_
_entity_poly.entity_id
_entity_poly.type
_entity_poly.pdbx_seq_one_letter_code
_entity_poly.pdbx_strand_id
1 'polypeptide(L)'
;YKEGIFGLEATIEGPSTSMTTFAYRLEDKTGKAVLQGEYPIKSKGLSHFLKLDEQSLPDVEVWSAEHPNLYTLILELKDVTGKVTELTGCEVGFRTSEIKDGRFCINGVPVLVKGTNRHEHSQLGRTVSKELMEKDIKLMKQHNINTVRNSHYPTHPYWYQLCDRYGLYMIDEANIESHGMGYGPASLAKDSTWLPAHMDRTQRMYERSKNHPAIVIWSLGNEAGNGINFERTYDWMKSVEKSRPVQYERAEQNYNTDIYCRMYRSVEELMAYARQTEPKVYRPFIMTEYLHTMGNSG
;
A
#
# COMPACT_ATOMS: atom_id res chain seq x y z
N TYR A 1 16.80 8.78 -8.47
CA TYR A 1 15.50 8.20 -8.82
C TYR A 1 15.39 7.70 -10.28
N LYS A 2 16.50 7.57 -11.01
CA LYS A 2 16.51 6.98 -12.36
C LYS A 2 16.94 5.52 -12.36
N GLU A 3 17.44 5.04 -11.23
CA GLU A 3 17.86 3.67 -11.03
C GLU A 3 16.75 2.91 -10.30
N GLY A 4 16.25 1.84 -10.89
CA GLY A 4 15.33 0.91 -10.28
C GLY A 4 16.08 -0.19 -9.56
N ILE A 5 15.60 -0.60 -8.39
CA ILE A 5 16.11 -1.77 -7.68
C ILE A 5 15.00 -2.82 -7.71
N PHE A 6 15.29 -3.97 -8.32
CA PHE A 6 14.38 -5.09 -8.42
C PHE A 6 14.84 -6.23 -7.53
N GLY A 7 14.01 -6.62 -6.59
CA GLY A 7 14.15 -7.83 -5.76
C GLY A 7 12.92 -8.70 -5.92
N LEU A 8 13.08 -10.01 -5.83
CA LEU A 8 11.99 -10.97 -5.95
C LEU A 8 12.10 -12.02 -4.84
N GLU A 9 11.03 -12.18 -4.10
CA GLU A 9 10.83 -13.30 -3.17
C GLU A 9 9.61 -14.09 -3.61
N ALA A 10 9.74 -15.42 -3.69
CA ALA A 10 8.68 -16.32 -4.10
C ALA A 10 8.65 -17.56 -3.23
N THR A 11 7.45 -18.00 -2.85
CA THR A 11 7.22 -19.30 -2.24
C THR A 11 6.49 -20.18 -3.24
N ILE A 12 7.11 -21.31 -3.58
CA ILE A 12 6.57 -22.29 -4.52
C ILE A 12 6.11 -23.49 -3.69
N GLU A 13 4.82 -23.80 -3.79
CA GLU A 13 4.21 -24.94 -3.06
C GLU A 13 3.80 -26.03 -4.02
N GLY A 14 4.09 -27.27 -3.63
CA GLY A 14 3.72 -28.45 -4.42
C GLY A 14 4.82 -29.51 -4.45
N PRO A 15 4.54 -30.71 -4.97
CA PRO A 15 5.51 -31.78 -5.05
C PRO A 15 6.63 -31.42 -6.04
N SER A 16 7.85 -31.36 -5.57
CA SER A 16 9.05 -31.00 -6.34
C SER A 16 9.40 -31.97 -7.48
N THR A 17 8.70 -33.09 -7.59
CA THR A 17 8.95 -34.11 -8.62
C THR A 17 8.49 -33.71 -10.01
N SER A 18 7.61 -32.71 -10.12
CA SER A 18 7.02 -32.25 -11.39
C SER A 18 7.49 -30.86 -11.83
N MET A 19 8.11 -30.10 -10.93
CA MET A 19 8.58 -28.73 -11.18
C MET A 19 10.07 -28.66 -10.97
N THR A 20 10.84 -28.23 -11.95
CA THR A 20 12.32 -28.22 -11.87
C THR A 20 12.93 -26.85 -12.00
N THR A 21 12.21 -25.93 -12.61
CA THR A 21 12.74 -24.58 -12.89
C THR A 21 11.69 -23.52 -12.60
N PHE A 22 12.10 -22.52 -11.85
CA PHE A 22 11.40 -21.25 -11.72
C PHE A 22 12.06 -20.24 -12.67
N ALA A 23 11.26 -19.59 -13.50
CA ALA A 23 11.71 -18.54 -14.39
C ALA A 23 10.94 -17.24 -14.14
N TYR A 24 11.60 -16.10 -14.33
CA TYR A 24 10.94 -14.81 -14.30
C TYR A 24 11.39 -13.94 -15.47
N ARG A 25 10.50 -13.05 -15.89
CA ARG A 25 10.76 -12.04 -16.90
C ARG A 25 10.03 -10.75 -16.53
N LEU A 26 10.76 -9.64 -16.48
CA LEU A 26 10.22 -8.30 -16.32
C LEU A 26 10.21 -7.61 -17.68
N GLU A 27 9.05 -7.22 -18.16
CA GLU A 27 8.86 -6.59 -19.47
C GLU A 27 8.45 -5.12 -19.30
N ASP A 28 8.97 -4.27 -20.18
CA ASP A 28 8.52 -2.90 -20.32
C ASP A 28 7.16 -2.82 -21.04
N LYS A 29 6.62 -1.62 -21.19
CA LYS A 29 5.35 -1.36 -21.87
C LYS A 29 5.31 -1.78 -23.35
N THR A 30 6.45 -2.09 -23.97
CA THR A 30 6.54 -2.58 -25.35
C THR A 30 6.58 -4.11 -25.42
N GLY A 31 6.62 -4.79 -24.28
CA GLY A 31 6.81 -6.24 -24.17
C GLY A 31 8.26 -6.69 -24.28
N LYS A 32 9.22 -5.75 -24.26
CA LYS A 32 10.64 -6.08 -24.26
C LYS A 32 11.08 -6.47 -22.85
N ALA A 33 11.73 -7.63 -22.72
CA ALA A 33 12.32 -8.04 -21.46
C ALA A 33 13.48 -7.10 -21.08
N VAL A 34 13.36 -6.45 -19.92
CA VAL A 34 14.41 -5.61 -19.31
C VAL A 34 15.22 -6.37 -18.28
N LEU A 35 14.64 -7.45 -17.75
CA LEU A 35 15.28 -8.35 -16.82
C LEU A 35 14.66 -9.75 -16.94
N GLN A 36 15.48 -10.79 -16.83
CA GLN A 36 15.00 -12.17 -16.82
C GLN A 36 16.01 -13.11 -16.16
N GLY A 37 15.51 -14.24 -15.67
CA GLY A 37 16.35 -15.27 -15.09
C GLY A 37 15.63 -16.59 -14.90
N GLU A 38 16.42 -17.65 -14.74
CA GLU A 38 15.93 -19.00 -14.46
C GLU A 38 16.70 -19.59 -13.29
N TYR A 39 16.00 -20.30 -12.41
CA TYR A 39 16.54 -20.88 -11.19
C TYR A 39 16.04 -22.30 -11.01
N PRO A 40 16.95 -23.27 -10.78
CA PRO A 40 16.55 -24.65 -10.51
C PRO A 40 15.89 -24.77 -9.15
N ILE A 41 14.75 -25.47 -9.09
CA ILE A 41 14.08 -25.84 -7.85
C ILE A 41 14.75 -27.11 -7.33
N LYS A 42 15.59 -26.97 -6.29
CA LYS A 42 16.38 -28.08 -5.74
C LYS A 42 15.77 -28.77 -4.50
N SER A 43 14.61 -28.32 -4.04
CA SER A 43 13.97 -28.82 -2.83
C SER A 43 13.25 -30.15 -3.07
N LYS A 44 13.38 -31.08 -2.12
CA LYS A 44 12.60 -32.33 -2.08
C LYS A 44 11.33 -32.18 -1.21
N GLY A 45 11.02 -30.97 -0.75
CA GLY A 45 9.87 -30.68 0.11
C GLY A 45 8.64 -30.23 -0.68
N LEU A 46 7.56 -29.97 0.08
CA LEU A 46 6.31 -29.42 -0.47
C LEU A 46 6.31 -27.89 -0.60
N SER A 47 7.32 -27.22 -0.08
CA SER A 47 7.46 -25.77 -0.14
C SER A 47 8.93 -25.40 -0.41
N HIS A 48 9.13 -24.47 -1.33
CA HIS A 48 10.43 -23.94 -1.70
C HIS A 48 10.40 -22.43 -1.68
N PHE A 49 11.19 -21.82 -0.80
CA PHE A 49 11.37 -20.36 -0.76
C PHE A 49 12.55 -19.97 -1.64
N LEU A 50 12.31 -19.04 -2.54
CA LEU A 50 13.31 -18.44 -3.41
C LEU A 50 13.42 -16.94 -3.08
N LYS A 51 14.65 -16.47 -2.91
CA LYS A 51 14.96 -15.05 -2.82
C LYS A 51 16.05 -14.75 -3.82
N LEU A 52 15.78 -13.78 -4.69
CA LEU A 52 16.76 -13.26 -5.64
C LEU A 52 17.48 -12.07 -5.04
N ASP A 53 18.77 -11.97 -5.31
CA ASP A 53 19.54 -10.78 -4.99
C ASP A 53 18.97 -9.57 -5.71
N GLU A 54 19.02 -8.42 -5.07
CA GLU A 54 18.59 -7.16 -5.66
C GLU A 54 19.42 -6.86 -6.91
N GLN A 55 18.73 -6.46 -7.98
CA GLN A 55 19.36 -6.10 -9.25
C GLN A 55 19.04 -4.65 -9.58
N SER A 56 20.08 -3.91 -9.97
CA SER A 56 19.93 -2.54 -10.43
C SER A 56 19.52 -2.50 -11.89
N LEU A 57 18.51 -1.71 -12.20
CA LEU A 57 18.03 -1.42 -13.55
C LEU A 57 18.28 0.07 -13.82
N PRO A 58 19.21 0.41 -14.72
CA PRO A 58 19.42 1.80 -15.10
C PRO A 58 18.25 2.32 -15.92
N ASP A 59 17.99 3.62 -15.81
CA ASP A 59 17.06 4.37 -16.66
C ASP A 59 15.61 3.83 -16.67
N VAL A 60 15.11 3.37 -15.50
CA VAL A 60 13.70 2.96 -15.38
C VAL A 60 12.76 4.15 -15.56
N GLU A 61 11.64 3.93 -16.23
CA GLU A 61 10.52 4.86 -16.21
C GLU A 61 9.80 4.75 -14.85
N VAL A 62 10.00 5.74 -13.98
CA VAL A 62 9.42 5.71 -12.63
C VAL A 62 7.90 5.88 -12.67
N TRP A 63 7.23 5.22 -11.72
CA TRP A 63 5.80 5.32 -11.53
C TRP A 63 5.45 6.53 -10.65
N SER A 64 4.43 7.28 -11.03
CA SER A 64 3.78 8.31 -10.20
C SER A 64 2.32 8.48 -10.61
N ALA A 65 1.54 9.25 -9.84
CA ALA A 65 0.15 9.55 -10.19
C ALA A 65 0.01 10.30 -11.54
N GLU A 66 1.01 11.06 -11.95
CA GLU A 66 1.02 11.78 -13.24
C GLU A 66 1.61 10.92 -14.38
N HIS A 67 2.50 10.00 -14.06
CA HIS A 67 3.17 9.12 -15.01
C HIS A 67 3.13 7.67 -14.48
N PRO A 68 2.00 6.95 -14.66
CA PRO A 68 1.83 5.61 -14.11
C PRO A 68 2.54 4.54 -14.97
N ASN A 69 3.85 4.66 -15.09
CA ASN A 69 4.65 3.72 -15.86
C ASN A 69 4.74 2.38 -15.14
N LEU A 70 4.30 1.33 -15.81
CA LEU A 70 4.26 -0.03 -15.30
C LEU A 70 5.08 -0.97 -16.15
N TYR A 71 5.65 -1.96 -15.49
CA TYR A 71 6.31 -3.13 -16.06
C TYR A 71 5.47 -4.36 -15.77
N THR A 72 5.55 -5.37 -16.61
CA THR A 72 4.87 -6.65 -16.41
C THR A 72 5.87 -7.68 -15.91
N LEU A 73 5.68 -8.16 -14.68
CA LEU A 73 6.44 -9.30 -14.15
C LEU A 73 5.68 -10.58 -14.49
N ILE A 74 6.35 -11.48 -15.19
CA ILE A 74 5.85 -12.81 -15.57
C ILE A 74 6.67 -13.84 -14.82
N LEU A 75 6.00 -14.77 -14.16
CA LEU A 75 6.58 -15.88 -13.40
C LEU A 75 6.12 -17.19 -14.00
N GLU A 76 7.06 -18.11 -14.22
CA GLU A 76 6.80 -19.41 -14.84
C GLU A 76 7.38 -20.53 -14.00
N LEU A 77 6.63 -21.62 -13.84
CA LEU A 77 7.15 -22.90 -13.39
C LEU A 77 7.26 -23.84 -14.58
N LYS A 78 8.41 -24.49 -14.71
CA LYS A 78 8.69 -25.43 -15.81
C LYS A 78 8.94 -26.84 -15.26
N ASP A 79 8.49 -27.84 -16.00
CA ASP A 79 8.76 -29.26 -15.72
C ASP A 79 10.16 -29.71 -16.21
N VAL A 80 10.45 -30.98 -16.02
CA VAL A 80 11.73 -31.60 -16.46
C VAL A 80 12.00 -31.53 -17.95
N THR A 81 10.95 -31.29 -18.77
CA THR A 81 11.06 -31.15 -20.23
C THR A 81 11.22 -29.70 -20.65
N GLY A 82 11.15 -28.76 -19.72
CA GLY A 82 11.16 -27.32 -19.99
C GLY A 82 9.78 -26.74 -20.37
N LYS A 83 8.72 -27.56 -20.30
CA LYS A 83 7.35 -27.09 -20.57
C LYS A 83 6.84 -26.28 -19.38
N VAL A 84 6.24 -25.10 -19.67
CA VAL A 84 5.57 -24.27 -18.66
C VAL A 84 4.33 -25.01 -18.15
N THR A 85 4.29 -25.24 -16.85
CA THR A 85 3.19 -25.91 -16.14
C THR A 85 2.31 -24.93 -15.38
N GLU A 86 2.90 -23.78 -14.96
CA GLU A 86 2.16 -22.71 -14.30
C GLU A 86 2.72 -21.37 -14.75
N LEU A 87 1.84 -20.40 -14.94
CA LEU A 87 2.17 -19.04 -15.30
C LEU A 87 1.33 -18.08 -14.47
N THR A 88 2.01 -17.14 -13.81
CA THR A 88 1.37 -16.05 -13.09
C THR A 88 2.16 -14.75 -13.27
N GLY A 89 1.63 -13.64 -12.80
CA GLY A 89 2.34 -12.37 -12.89
C GLY A 89 1.56 -11.20 -12.30
N CYS A 90 2.25 -10.06 -12.26
CA CYS A 90 1.66 -8.81 -11.79
C CYS A 90 2.30 -7.61 -12.50
N GLU A 91 1.65 -6.46 -12.37
CA GLU A 91 2.23 -5.19 -12.78
C GLU A 91 3.13 -4.64 -11.66
N VAL A 92 4.27 -4.10 -12.03
CA VAL A 92 5.29 -3.55 -11.14
C VAL A 92 5.59 -2.10 -11.52
N GLY A 93 5.69 -1.21 -10.54
CA GLY A 93 6.07 0.18 -10.75
C GLY A 93 7.25 0.58 -9.86
N PHE A 94 8.26 1.18 -10.44
CA PHE A 94 9.43 1.68 -9.70
C PHE A 94 9.13 3.07 -9.16
N ARG A 95 9.15 3.24 -7.84
CA ARG A 95 8.98 4.53 -7.20
C ARG A 95 9.60 4.54 -5.81
N THR A 96 9.89 5.73 -5.28
CA THR A 96 10.15 5.93 -3.85
C THR A 96 8.96 6.62 -3.20
N SER A 97 8.71 6.30 -1.93
CA SER A 97 7.72 6.97 -1.08
C SER A 97 8.38 7.27 0.25
N GLU A 98 8.63 8.53 0.53
CA GLU A 98 9.48 8.92 1.65
C GLU A 98 9.01 10.21 2.33
N ILE A 99 9.44 10.40 3.57
CA ILE A 99 9.29 11.67 4.28
C ILE A 99 10.65 12.33 4.31
N LYS A 100 10.74 13.53 3.73
CA LYS A 100 11.97 14.31 3.67
C LYS A 100 11.70 15.75 4.07
N ASP A 101 12.47 16.24 5.04
CA ASP A 101 12.35 17.60 5.56
C ASP A 101 10.92 17.96 5.99
N GLY A 102 10.21 17.04 6.66
CA GLY A 102 8.84 17.20 7.11
C GLY A 102 7.78 17.17 5.99
N ARG A 103 8.16 16.77 4.77
CA ARG A 103 7.27 16.71 3.60
C ARG A 103 7.16 15.28 3.09
N PHE A 104 5.96 14.90 2.67
CA PHE A 104 5.74 13.65 1.96
C PHE A 104 6.22 13.80 0.50
N CYS A 105 7.07 12.88 0.05
CA CYS A 105 7.69 12.93 -1.27
C CYS A 105 7.49 11.62 -2.02
N ILE A 106 7.24 11.72 -3.32
CA ILE A 106 7.28 10.61 -4.28
C ILE A 106 8.40 10.89 -5.28
N ASN A 107 9.29 9.94 -5.47
CA ASN A 107 10.47 10.07 -6.33
C ASN A 107 11.30 11.34 -6.02
N GLY A 108 11.42 11.67 -4.73
CA GLY A 108 12.14 12.85 -4.24
C GLY A 108 11.40 14.19 -4.41
N VAL A 109 10.21 14.20 -5.02
CA VAL A 109 9.41 15.41 -5.23
C VAL A 109 8.33 15.52 -4.16
N PRO A 110 8.23 16.66 -3.44
CA PRO A 110 7.15 16.88 -2.49
C PRO A 110 5.77 16.83 -3.16
N VAL A 111 4.86 16.06 -2.57
CA VAL A 111 3.50 15.87 -3.10
C VAL A 111 2.48 16.47 -2.13
N LEU A 112 1.59 17.30 -2.68
CA LEU A 112 0.37 17.69 -1.98
C LEU A 112 -0.68 16.59 -2.18
N VAL A 113 -1.10 15.95 -1.08
CA VAL A 113 -2.15 14.95 -1.09
C VAL A 113 -3.50 15.63 -1.32
N LYS A 114 -4.03 15.52 -2.55
CA LYS A 114 -5.37 15.98 -2.94
C LYS A 114 -6.26 14.74 -3.05
N GLY A 115 -6.75 14.28 -1.91
CA GLY A 115 -7.36 12.98 -1.79
C GLY A 115 -8.84 13.00 -1.44
N THR A 116 -9.43 11.81 -1.54
CA THR A 116 -10.76 11.50 -1.05
C THR A 116 -10.77 10.14 -0.38
N ASN A 117 -11.70 9.94 0.55
CA ASN A 117 -11.99 8.64 1.11
C ASN A 117 -12.97 7.89 0.20
N ARG A 118 -12.78 6.57 0.05
CA ARG A 118 -13.68 5.72 -0.72
C ARG A 118 -14.04 4.47 0.06
N HIS A 119 -15.35 4.25 0.21
CA HIS A 119 -15.91 3.00 0.67
C HIS A 119 -16.25 2.06 -0.49
N GLU A 120 -16.16 0.76 -0.25
CA GLU A 120 -16.62 -0.28 -1.20
C GLU A 120 -18.14 -0.45 -1.07
N HIS A 121 -18.91 0.49 -1.61
CA HIS A 121 -20.37 0.43 -1.58
C HIS A 121 -21.03 1.14 -2.77
N SER A 122 -22.25 0.79 -3.06
CA SER A 122 -23.08 1.39 -4.10
C SER A 122 -24.55 1.40 -3.66
N GLN A 123 -25.43 1.89 -4.54
CA GLN A 123 -26.88 1.80 -4.33
C GLN A 123 -27.37 0.34 -4.20
N LEU A 124 -26.61 -0.62 -4.73
CA LEU A 124 -26.92 -2.05 -4.72
C LEU A 124 -26.32 -2.78 -3.51
N GLY A 125 -25.65 -2.07 -2.60
CA GLY A 125 -25.03 -2.64 -1.42
C GLY A 125 -23.52 -2.49 -1.38
N ARG A 126 -22.83 -3.42 -0.71
CA ARG A 126 -21.39 -3.39 -0.48
C ARG A 126 -20.56 -4.14 -1.53
N THR A 127 -21.19 -4.63 -2.57
CA THR A 127 -20.49 -5.21 -3.73
C THR A 127 -20.52 -4.21 -4.85
N VAL A 128 -19.34 -3.77 -5.29
CA VAL A 128 -19.19 -2.76 -6.34
C VAL A 128 -18.76 -3.45 -7.64
N SER A 129 -19.43 -3.13 -8.76
CA SER A 129 -19.05 -3.67 -10.05
C SER A 129 -17.76 -3.03 -10.58
N LYS A 130 -17.09 -3.72 -11.51
CA LYS A 130 -15.88 -3.19 -12.17
C LYS A 130 -16.16 -1.88 -12.90
N GLU A 131 -17.31 -1.79 -13.58
CA GLU A 131 -17.73 -0.59 -14.32
C GLU A 131 -17.88 0.62 -13.38
N LEU A 132 -18.42 0.40 -12.17
CA LEU A 132 -18.56 1.46 -11.20
C LEU A 132 -17.19 1.90 -10.62
N MET A 133 -16.29 0.94 -10.35
CA MET A 133 -14.92 1.26 -9.94
C MET A 133 -14.18 2.07 -11.01
N GLU A 134 -14.34 1.70 -12.30
CA GLU A 134 -13.76 2.48 -13.41
C GLU A 134 -14.37 3.87 -13.53
N LYS A 135 -15.66 4.03 -13.26
CA LYS A 135 -16.30 5.34 -13.20
C LYS A 135 -15.76 6.18 -12.07
N ASP A 136 -15.61 5.61 -10.87
CA ASP A 136 -15.07 6.28 -9.69
C ASP A 136 -13.67 6.85 -9.99
N ILE A 137 -12.76 6.01 -10.50
CA ILE A 137 -11.39 6.45 -10.74
C ILE A 137 -11.29 7.50 -11.84
N LYS A 138 -12.09 7.37 -12.92
CA LYS A 138 -12.14 8.36 -14.00
C LYS A 138 -12.64 9.70 -13.49
N LEU A 139 -13.68 9.73 -12.65
CA LEU A 139 -14.17 10.94 -12.00
C LEU A 139 -13.12 11.56 -11.09
N MET A 140 -12.44 10.77 -10.26
CA MET A 140 -11.36 11.27 -9.41
C MET A 140 -10.27 11.98 -10.25
N LYS A 141 -9.81 11.35 -11.34
CA LYS A 141 -8.81 11.96 -12.23
C LYS A 141 -9.32 13.23 -12.92
N GLN A 142 -10.56 13.24 -13.39
CA GLN A 142 -11.19 14.43 -14.01
C GLN A 142 -11.29 15.62 -13.05
N HIS A 143 -11.44 15.34 -11.75
CA HIS A 143 -11.49 16.37 -10.70
C HIS A 143 -10.12 16.66 -10.06
N ASN A 144 -9.02 16.25 -10.67
CA ASN A 144 -7.65 16.45 -10.18
C ASN A 144 -7.39 15.87 -8.77
N ILE A 145 -8.10 14.82 -8.39
CA ILE A 145 -7.81 14.02 -7.22
C ILE A 145 -6.61 13.13 -7.57
N ASN A 146 -5.57 13.15 -6.75
CA ASN A 146 -4.38 12.34 -6.95
C ASN A 146 -4.21 11.23 -5.93
N THR A 147 -5.06 11.17 -4.90
CA THR A 147 -4.93 10.21 -3.81
C THR A 147 -6.30 9.68 -3.40
N VAL A 148 -6.36 8.40 -3.05
CA VAL A 148 -7.52 7.76 -2.42
C VAL A 148 -7.09 7.07 -1.14
N ARG A 149 -7.89 7.22 -0.07
CA ARG A 149 -7.78 6.38 1.11
C ARG A 149 -8.87 5.31 1.04
N ASN A 150 -8.45 4.04 1.12
CA ASN A 150 -9.38 2.91 1.22
C ASN A 150 -10.00 2.90 2.62
N SER A 151 -11.09 3.61 2.78
CA SER A 151 -11.77 3.73 4.07
C SER A 151 -12.82 2.62 4.22
N HIS A 152 -12.79 1.78 5.23
CA HIS A 152 -11.77 1.69 6.27
C HIS A 152 -11.29 0.24 6.32
N TYR A 153 -10.94 -0.30 5.16
CA TYR A 153 -10.57 -1.71 4.95
C TYR A 153 -9.97 -1.92 3.56
N PRO A 154 -9.20 -2.99 3.34
CA PRO A 154 -8.77 -3.38 2.00
C PRO A 154 -9.97 -3.69 1.10
N THR A 155 -9.99 -3.12 -0.10
CA THR A 155 -11.11 -3.18 -1.06
C THR A 155 -10.90 -4.28 -2.12
N HIS A 156 -11.74 -4.31 -3.15
CA HIS A 156 -11.66 -5.29 -4.23
C HIS A 156 -10.30 -5.23 -4.97
N PRO A 157 -9.65 -6.37 -5.30
CA PRO A 157 -8.33 -6.37 -5.97
C PRO A 157 -8.27 -5.55 -7.26
N TYR A 158 -9.34 -5.52 -8.03
CA TYR A 158 -9.41 -4.73 -9.27
C TYR A 158 -9.26 -3.22 -9.02
N TRP A 159 -9.68 -2.71 -7.86
CA TRP A 159 -9.49 -1.31 -7.49
C TRP A 159 -8.02 -0.94 -7.40
N TYR A 160 -7.19 -1.80 -6.83
CA TYR A 160 -5.74 -1.59 -6.75
C TYR A 160 -5.11 -1.54 -8.13
N GLN A 161 -5.48 -2.48 -9.02
CA GLN A 161 -5.02 -2.48 -10.41
C GLN A 161 -5.41 -1.20 -11.16
N LEU A 162 -6.63 -0.69 -10.92
CA LEU A 162 -7.05 0.59 -11.49
C LEU A 162 -6.19 1.75 -10.96
N CYS A 163 -5.90 1.80 -9.66
CA CYS A 163 -5.04 2.83 -9.08
C CYS A 163 -3.61 2.77 -9.65
N ASP A 164 -3.06 1.56 -9.85
CA ASP A 164 -1.77 1.36 -10.49
C ASP A 164 -1.75 1.91 -11.92
N ARG A 165 -2.76 1.57 -12.72
CA ARG A 165 -2.85 1.89 -14.17
C ARG A 165 -3.25 3.33 -14.47
N TYR A 166 -4.18 3.90 -13.69
CA TYR A 166 -4.64 5.28 -13.87
C TYR A 166 -3.76 6.31 -13.17
N GLY A 167 -2.86 5.86 -12.28
CA GLY A 167 -2.01 6.73 -11.50
C GLY A 167 -2.80 7.46 -10.42
N LEU A 168 -3.15 6.74 -9.36
CA LEU A 168 -3.77 7.30 -8.17
C LEU A 168 -3.00 6.81 -6.96
N TYR A 169 -2.43 7.71 -6.17
CA TYR A 169 -1.80 7.33 -4.92
C TYR A 169 -2.81 6.71 -3.98
N MET A 170 -2.43 5.65 -3.29
CA MET A 170 -3.32 4.94 -2.39
C MET A 170 -2.77 4.94 -0.97
N ILE A 171 -3.65 5.25 -0.03
CA ILE A 171 -3.48 4.97 1.39
C ILE A 171 -4.30 3.72 1.68
N ASP A 172 -3.64 2.57 1.81
CA ASP A 172 -4.32 1.31 2.10
C ASP A 172 -4.47 1.13 3.60
N GLU A 173 -5.66 0.75 4.05
CA GLU A 173 -6.03 0.77 5.46
C GLU A 173 -6.42 -0.61 5.98
N ALA A 174 -5.88 -0.99 7.13
CA ALA A 174 -6.25 -2.20 7.82
C ALA A 174 -7.69 -2.10 8.34
N ASN A 175 -8.44 -3.20 8.22
CA ASN A 175 -9.82 -3.29 8.69
C ASN A 175 -9.87 -3.33 10.23
N ILE A 176 -9.53 -2.21 10.86
CA ILE A 176 -9.54 -2.01 12.30
C ILE A 176 -10.26 -0.70 12.59
N GLU A 177 -11.48 -0.83 13.11
CA GLU A 177 -12.27 0.28 13.59
C GLU A 177 -13.09 -0.17 14.80
N SER A 178 -13.07 0.63 15.87
CA SER A 178 -13.83 0.35 17.09
C SER A 178 -14.36 1.64 17.72
N HIS A 179 -14.77 2.60 16.89
CA HIS A 179 -15.24 3.94 17.28
C HIS A 179 -16.32 3.88 18.38
N GLY A 180 -17.27 2.97 18.25
CA GLY A 180 -18.35 2.78 19.23
C GLY A 180 -17.89 2.39 20.63
N MET A 181 -16.64 1.90 20.79
CA MET A 181 -16.03 1.58 22.10
C MET A 181 -15.37 2.79 22.75
N GLY A 182 -15.33 3.93 22.05
CA GLY A 182 -14.64 5.13 22.49
C GLY A 182 -13.11 4.98 22.53
N TYR A 183 -12.44 5.99 23.07
CA TYR A 183 -10.96 6.08 23.07
C TYR A 183 -10.35 6.01 24.48
N GLY A 184 -11.21 5.82 25.49
CA GLY A 184 -10.84 5.73 26.90
C GLY A 184 -10.17 4.39 27.28
N PRO A 185 -10.17 4.05 28.58
CA PRO A 185 -9.58 2.78 29.06
C PRO A 185 -10.21 1.51 28.47
N ALA A 186 -11.50 1.57 28.11
CA ALA A 186 -12.24 0.45 27.51
C ALA A 186 -11.99 0.27 26.00
N SER A 187 -11.16 1.12 25.36
CA SER A 187 -10.81 0.98 23.96
C SER A 187 -10.12 -0.37 23.68
N LEU A 188 -10.55 -1.06 22.63
CA LEU A 188 -9.93 -2.31 22.20
C LEU A 188 -8.45 -2.16 21.84
N ALA A 189 -8.00 -0.96 21.48
CA ALA A 189 -6.59 -0.66 21.24
C ALA A 189 -5.68 -0.93 22.45
N LYS A 190 -6.23 -0.87 23.67
CA LYS A 190 -5.52 -1.01 24.95
C LYS A 190 -5.67 -2.39 25.56
N ASP A 191 -6.63 -3.18 25.13
CA ASP A 191 -6.85 -4.55 25.58
C ASP A 191 -6.00 -5.53 24.75
N SER A 192 -4.93 -6.03 25.36
CA SER A 192 -3.98 -6.91 24.70
C SER A 192 -4.59 -8.25 24.23
N THR A 193 -5.76 -8.64 24.72
CA THR A 193 -6.46 -9.84 24.22
C THR A 193 -6.91 -9.69 22.77
N TRP A 194 -7.04 -8.43 22.27
CA TRP A 194 -7.34 -8.11 20.88
C TRP A 194 -6.11 -7.97 19.98
N LEU A 195 -4.89 -8.07 20.54
CA LEU A 195 -3.66 -7.97 19.76
C LEU A 195 -3.61 -8.95 18.57
N PRO A 196 -3.96 -10.24 18.72
CA PRO A 196 -3.94 -11.16 17.58
C PRO A 196 -4.85 -10.71 16.43
N ALA A 197 -6.02 -10.13 16.73
CA ALA A 197 -6.95 -9.64 15.71
C ALA A 197 -6.41 -8.38 15.00
N HIS A 198 -5.75 -7.47 15.72
CA HIS A 198 -5.09 -6.30 15.12
C HIS A 198 -3.93 -6.74 14.22
N MET A 199 -3.09 -7.66 14.70
CA MET A 199 -1.96 -8.17 13.94
C MET A 199 -2.41 -8.89 12.67
N ASP A 200 -3.38 -9.80 12.75
CA ASP A 200 -3.87 -10.56 11.60
C ASP A 200 -4.39 -9.62 10.49
N ARG A 201 -5.19 -8.61 10.84
CA ARG A 201 -5.71 -7.63 9.87
C ARG A 201 -4.61 -6.81 9.21
N THR A 202 -3.64 -6.33 9.99
CA THR A 202 -2.51 -5.56 9.47
C THR A 202 -1.62 -6.41 8.57
N GLN A 203 -1.31 -7.64 8.98
CA GLN A 203 -0.48 -8.58 8.22
C GLN A 203 -1.14 -8.97 6.90
N ARG A 204 -2.44 -9.31 6.93
CA ARG A 204 -3.18 -9.68 5.71
C ARG A 204 -3.30 -8.53 4.73
N MET A 205 -3.53 -7.31 5.20
CA MET A 205 -3.51 -6.12 4.33
C MET A 205 -2.16 -6.00 3.61
N TYR A 206 -1.06 -6.05 4.37
CA TYR A 206 0.29 -5.93 3.84
C TYR A 206 0.61 -7.04 2.83
N GLU A 207 0.48 -8.31 3.24
CA GLU A 207 0.83 -9.46 2.40
C GLU A 207 0.01 -9.51 1.10
N ARG A 208 -1.25 -9.15 1.17
CA ARG A 208 -2.13 -9.09 0.01
C ARG A 208 -1.75 -8.01 -0.98
N SER A 209 -1.33 -6.86 -0.47
CA SER A 209 -1.32 -5.62 -1.28
C SER A 209 0.08 -5.05 -1.52
N LYS A 210 1.12 -5.56 -0.87
CA LYS A 210 2.48 -4.99 -0.87
C LYS A 210 3.10 -4.76 -2.27
N ASN A 211 2.66 -5.50 -3.29
CA ASN A 211 3.20 -5.42 -4.64
C ASN A 211 2.58 -4.30 -5.51
N HIS A 212 1.56 -3.59 -5.01
CA HIS A 212 0.92 -2.50 -5.75
C HIS A 212 1.73 -1.20 -5.63
N PRO A 213 2.24 -0.62 -6.74
CA PRO A 213 2.98 0.64 -6.70
C PRO A 213 2.13 1.83 -6.27
N ALA A 214 0.81 1.79 -6.50
CA ALA A 214 -0.12 2.84 -6.08
C ALA A 214 -0.13 3.04 -4.57
N ILE A 215 0.10 1.99 -3.77
CA ILE A 215 0.15 2.11 -2.31
C ILE A 215 1.42 2.87 -1.93
N VAL A 216 1.24 4.08 -1.43
CA VAL A 216 2.34 4.96 -1.03
C VAL A 216 2.38 5.20 0.49
N ILE A 217 1.30 4.89 1.20
CA ILE A 217 1.20 4.99 2.66
C ILE A 217 0.37 3.80 3.15
N TRP A 218 0.79 3.20 4.26
CA TRP A 218 0.00 2.22 5.01
C TRP A 218 -0.72 2.89 6.16
N SER A 219 -2.00 2.57 6.36
CA SER A 219 -2.80 3.04 7.49
C SER A 219 -3.18 1.87 8.40
N LEU A 220 -2.92 2.02 9.70
CA LEU A 220 -3.13 0.93 10.65
C LEU A 220 -4.60 0.74 11.05
N GLY A 221 -5.46 1.69 10.72
CA GLY A 221 -6.89 1.61 11.03
C GLY A 221 -7.54 2.98 11.17
N ASN A 222 -8.79 2.98 11.58
CA ASN A 222 -9.64 4.15 11.72
C ASN A 222 -10.28 4.20 13.12
N GLU A 223 -10.25 5.35 13.76
CA GLU A 223 -11.03 5.71 14.96
C GLU A 223 -11.18 4.60 16.03
N ALA A 224 -10.07 3.90 16.33
CA ALA A 224 -10.07 2.79 17.27
C ALA A 224 -9.34 3.09 18.61
N GLY A 225 -9.00 4.36 18.87
CA GLY A 225 -8.15 4.73 20.00
C GLY A 225 -6.68 4.40 19.74
N ASN A 226 -5.80 4.68 20.70
CA ASN A 226 -4.39 4.31 20.62
C ASN A 226 -3.94 3.54 21.86
N GLY A 227 -3.04 2.59 21.69
CA GLY A 227 -2.48 1.76 22.75
C GLY A 227 -1.65 0.61 22.22
N ILE A 228 -1.36 -0.33 23.11
CA ILE A 228 -0.39 -1.42 22.86
C ILE A 228 -0.64 -2.17 21.54
N ASN A 229 -1.89 -2.35 21.12
CA ASN A 229 -2.20 -3.11 19.91
C ASN A 229 -1.75 -2.35 18.65
N PHE A 230 -1.95 -1.02 18.57
CA PHE A 230 -1.45 -0.21 17.47
C PHE A 230 0.06 0.03 17.52
N GLU A 231 0.63 0.10 18.72
CA GLU A 231 2.08 0.16 18.88
C GLU A 231 2.74 -1.10 18.30
N ARG A 232 2.22 -2.28 18.62
CA ARG A 232 2.72 -3.57 18.11
C ARG A 232 2.50 -3.75 16.61
N THR A 233 1.38 -3.32 16.06
CA THR A 233 1.13 -3.37 14.61
C THR A 233 2.06 -2.41 13.86
N TYR A 234 2.34 -1.22 14.41
CA TYR A 234 3.31 -0.29 13.86
C TYR A 234 4.73 -0.89 13.87
N ASP A 235 5.18 -1.40 15.02
CA ASP A 235 6.50 -2.00 15.17
C ASP A 235 6.70 -3.16 14.18
N TRP A 236 5.69 -4.02 14.04
CA TRP A 236 5.72 -5.10 13.06
C TRP A 236 5.80 -4.56 11.63
N MET A 237 4.94 -3.62 11.25
CA MET A 237 4.95 -3.02 9.92
C MET A 237 6.32 -2.43 9.61
N LYS A 238 6.91 -1.67 10.53
CA LYS A 238 8.25 -1.08 10.35
C LYS A 238 9.37 -2.14 10.31
N SER A 239 9.14 -3.34 10.83
CA SER A 239 10.12 -4.44 10.73
C SER A 239 10.18 -5.05 9.33
N VAL A 240 9.05 -5.15 8.63
CA VAL A 240 8.91 -5.77 7.30
C VAL A 240 8.85 -4.78 6.15
N GLU A 241 8.44 -3.54 6.41
CA GLU A 241 8.25 -2.49 5.41
C GLU A 241 9.17 -1.29 5.67
N LYS A 242 10.09 -1.05 4.74
CA LYS A 242 11.08 0.04 4.82
C LYS A 242 10.87 1.13 3.77
N SER A 243 10.03 0.85 2.76
CA SER A 243 9.93 1.67 1.55
C SER A 243 8.76 2.64 1.56
N ARG A 244 7.88 2.55 2.55
CA ARG A 244 6.66 3.39 2.66
C ARG A 244 6.41 3.85 4.09
N PRO A 245 5.92 5.09 4.27
CA PRO A 245 5.46 5.56 5.57
C PRO A 245 4.23 4.78 6.08
N VAL A 246 4.10 4.76 7.39
CA VAL A 246 2.96 4.20 8.11
C VAL A 246 2.25 5.32 8.86
N GLN A 247 0.93 5.41 8.73
CA GLN A 247 0.12 6.39 9.45
C GLN A 247 -0.92 5.74 10.37
N TYR A 248 -1.25 6.45 11.44
CA TYR A 248 -2.41 6.16 12.26
C TYR A 248 -2.90 7.45 12.97
N GLU A 249 -4.17 7.84 12.74
CA GLU A 249 -4.65 9.16 13.17
C GLU A 249 -4.76 9.30 14.69
N ARG A 250 -5.11 8.21 15.42
CA ARG A 250 -5.19 8.24 16.89
C ARG A 250 -3.83 8.12 17.58
N ALA A 251 -2.76 7.85 16.84
CA ALA A 251 -1.41 7.98 17.36
C ALA A 251 -1.00 9.45 17.55
N GLU A 252 -1.67 10.37 16.88
CA GLU A 252 -1.37 11.81 16.94
C GLU A 252 0.11 12.09 16.66
N GLN A 253 0.89 12.51 17.66
CA GLN A 253 2.33 12.70 17.56
C GLN A 253 3.14 11.64 18.35
N ASN A 254 2.51 10.55 18.78
CA ASN A 254 3.22 9.43 19.38
C ASN A 254 4.14 8.75 18.36
N TYR A 255 5.03 7.87 18.84
CA TYR A 255 6.05 7.24 17.99
C TYR A 255 5.49 6.31 16.91
N ASN A 256 4.28 5.76 17.14
CA ASN A 256 3.67 4.76 16.29
C ASN A 256 2.89 5.33 15.09
N THR A 257 3.43 6.39 14.49
CA THR A 257 3.00 6.95 13.21
C THR A 257 4.13 7.78 12.59
N ASP A 258 4.35 7.67 11.29
CA ASP A 258 5.32 8.48 10.55
C ASP A 258 4.73 9.82 10.10
N ILE A 259 3.39 9.92 10.05
CA ILE A 259 2.65 11.08 9.56
C ILE A 259 1.76 11.60 10.68
N TYR A 260 1.73 12.91 10.90
CA TYR A 260 0.78 13.51 11.80
C TYR A 260 -0.58 13.59 11.10
N CYS A 261 -1.46 12.67 11.45
CA CYS A 261 -2.80 12.59 10.87
C CYS A 261 -3.85 13.09 11.84
N ARG A 262 -4.77 13.89 11.36
CA ARG A 262 -5.93 14.35 12.14
C ARG A 262 -7.17 14.42 11.25
N MET A 263 -8.32 14.53 11.88
CA MET A 263 -9.61 14.70 11.21
C MET A 263 -10.22 16.05 11.56
N TYR A 264 -10.90 16.68 10.61
CA TYR A 264 -11.75 17.86 10.81
C TYR A 264 -11.04 19.05 11.49
N ARG A 265 -9.76 19.29 11.16
CA ARG A 265 -9.01 20.40 11.74
C ARG A 265 -9.24 21.70 10.99
N SER A 266 -9.24 22.81 11.74
CA SER A 266 -9.37 24.13 11.14
C SER A 266 -8.09 24.52 10.38
N VAL A 267 -8.23 25.49 9.48
CA VAL A 267 -7.08 26.05 8.76
C VAL A 267 -6.09 26.69 9.72
N GLU A 268 -6.56 27.32 10.79
CA GLU A 268 -5.72 27.93 11.83
C GLU A 268 -4.85 26.87 12.54
N GLU A 269 -5.41 25.71 12.88
CA GLU A 269 -4.66 24.60 13.50
C GLU A 269 -3.58 24.05 12.53
N LEU A 270 -3.93 23.92 11.23
CA LEU A 270 -2.98 23.51 10.19
C LEU A 270 -1.84 24.52 10.06
N MET A 271 -2.16 25.81 10.01
CA MET A 271 -1.18 26.87 9.91
C MET A 271 -0.29 26.94 11.15
N ALA A 272 -0.86 26.76 12.34
CA ALA A 272 -0.09 26.71 13.59
C ALA A 272 0.93 25.57 13.58
N TYR A 273 0.52 24.38 13.18
CA TYR A 273 1.42 23.24 13.03
C TYR A 273 2.51 23.50 11.98
N ALA A 274 2.16 24.00 10.80
CA ALA A 274 3.10 24.27 9.72
C ALA A 274 4.15 25.34 10.06
N ARG A 275 3.80 26.29 10.94
CA ARG A 275 4.70 27.37 11.41
C ARG A 275 5.47 27.02 12.65
N GLN A 276 5.23 25.87 13.25
CA GLN A 276 5.90 25.44 14.47
C GLN A 276 7.41 25.26 14.23
N THR A 277 8.21 25.97 15.01
CA THR A 277 9.67 25.89 14.92
C THR A 277 10.28 25.14 16.11
N GLU A 278 9.60 25.13 17.25
CA GLU A 278 10.02 24.46 18.47
C GLU A 278 8.86 23.66 19.12
N PRO A 279 8.93 22.32 19.15
CA PRO A 279 9.92 21.50 18.46
C PRO A 279 9.77 21.57 16.94
N LYS A 280 10.86 21.40 16.20
CA LYS A 280 10.83 21.41 14.72
C LYS A 280 9.86 20.37 14.18
N VAL A 281 9.09 20.75 13.17
CA VAL A 281 8.20 19.81 12.48
C VAL A 281 9.01 18.80 11.65
N TYR A 282 8.88 17.53 11.96
CA TYR A 282 9.55 16.44 11.24
C TYR A 282 8.59 15.55 10.45
N ARG A 283 7.28 15.65 10.72
CA ARG A 283 6.26 14.83 10.10
C ARG A 283 5.40 15.69 9.19
N PRO A 284 5.05 15.21 7.98
CA PRO A 284 4.03 15.88 7.19
C PRO A 284 2.70 15.79 7.93
N PHE A 285 1.84 16.81 7.73
CA PHE A 285 0.47 16.77 8.18
C PHE A 285 -0.43 16.30 7.03
N ILE A 286 -1.26 15.27 7.29
CA ILE A 286 -2.31 14.81 6.36
C ILE A 286 -3.63 14.79 7.12
N MET A 287 -4.62 15.54 6.64
CA MET A 287 -5.99 15.45 7.14
C MET A 287 -6.65 14.23 6.52
N THR A 288 -6.84 13.17 7.30
CA THR A 288 -7.43 11.91 6.82
C THR A 288 -8.91 12.02 6.53
N GLU A 289 -9.60 12.97 7.20
CA GLU A 289 -10.98 13.35 6.93
C GLU A 289 -11.13 14.86 7.12
N TYR A 290 -11.59 15.57 6.08
CA TYR A 290 -11.73 17.01 6.11
C TYR A 290 -13.18 17.48 5.93
N LEU A 291 -14.01 16.67 5.28
CA LEU A 291 -15.43 16.91 5.07
C LEU A 291 -16.18 15.59 5.17
N HIS A 292 -17.20 15.55 6.03
CA HIS A 292 -18.04 14.36 6.20
C HIS A 292 -19.44 14.66 5.66
N THR A 293 -19.73 14.12 4.49
CA THR A 293 -21.05 14.23 3.85
C THR A 293 -21.78 12.89 3.95
N MET A 294 -22.97 12.89 4.53
CA MET A 294 -23.82 11.72 4.70
C MET A 294 -24.90 11.71 3.61
N GLY A 295 -24.89 10.74 2.70
CA GLY A 295 -25.82 10.68 1.56
C GLY A 295 -25.67 11.90 0.64
N ASN A 296 -26.80 12.55 0.33
CA ASN A 296 -26.83 13.76 -0.50
C ASN A 296 -26.80 15.06 0.34
N SER A 297 -26.43 14.98 1.61
CA SER A 297 -26.22 16.17 2.43
C SER A 297 -24.89 16.82 2.08
N GLY A 298 -24.89 18.10 1.85
CA GLY A 298 -23.70 18.88 1.54
C GLY A 298 -23.65 20.16 2.33
#